data_78a05b88a31940602219eaf60034fc90
#
_entry.id   78a05b88a31940602219eaf60034fc90
#
_cell.length_a   1.000
_cell.length_b   1.000
_cell.length_c   1.000
_cell.angle_alpha   90.00
_cell.angle_beta   90.00
_cell.angle_gamma   90.00
#
_symmetry.space_group_name_H-M   'P 1'
#
loop_
_entity.id
_entity.type
_entity.pdbx_description
1 polymer ?
#
loop_
_entity_poly.entity_id
_entity_poly.type
_entity_poly.pdbx_seq_one_letter_code
_entity_poly.pdbx_strand_id
1 'polypeptide(L)'
;LDSKKLDFPRGYHIEIGRSFTMPQYGFGFNPNEFNKFFGLRAGGYGDSLRDDVKKYYGSTIYLSGRGEAIPLKENYYEIDPDTKDKYGIPVLRFRYKWSDNEFKQAKHMHDTFEEIAYNMGGIPLGSKPTKKDNYGISAPGEIIHEVGTTRMGNDPKNSVVNKYERLHDVDNVYIVDAAPFVSQADKNPTWTIMALSWRTSEHIIKELKKQNI
;
A
#
# COMPACT_ATOMS: atom_id res chain seq x y z
N LEU A 1 -16.12 -4.50 -12.70
CA LEU A 1 -15.07 -5.06 -13.55
C LEU A 1 -15.30 -6.56 -13.67
N ASP A 2 -15.37 -7.07 -14.90
CA ASP A 2 -15.44 -8.50 -15.15
C ASP A 2 -14.04 -9.11 -14.93
N SER A 3 -13.79 -9.60 -13.73
CA SER A 3 -12.49 -10.15 -13.33
C SER A 3 -12.01 -11.32 -14.21
N LYS A 4 -12.92 -11.94 -14.97
CA LYS A 4 -12.58 -13.03 -15.91
C LYS A 4 -11.83 -12.55 -17.16
N LYS A 5 -11.79 -11.24 -17.40
CA LYS A 5 -11.08 -10.61 -18.53
C LYS A 5 -9.70 -10.05 -18.15
N LEU A 6 -9.36 -10.07 -16.87
CA LEU A 6 -8.08 -9.59 -16.39
C LEU A 6 -7.03 -10.69 -16.46
N ASP A 7 -5.81 -10.32 -16.79
CA ASP A 7 -4.66 -11.23 -16.86
C ASP A 7 -3.87 -11.34 -15.55
N PHE A 8 -4.51 -10.89 -14.45
CA PHE A 8 -4.01 -11.01 -13.08
C PHE A 8 -5.14 -11.41 -12.11
N PRO A 9 -4.87 -12.23 -11.08
CA PRO A 9 -5.90 -12.91 -10.29
C PRO A 9 -6.45 -12.12 -9.10
N ARG A 10 -5.86 -10.99 -8.71
CA ARG A 10 -6.23 -10.22 -7.51
C ARG A 10 -6.75 -8.85 -7.89
N GLY A 11 -7.61 -8.30 -7.03
CA GLY A 11 -8.22 -7.00 -7.25
C GLY A 11 -7.37 -5.82 -6.79
N TYR A 12 -7.85 -4.63 -7.10
CA TYR A 12 -7.35 -3.37 -6.56
C TYR A 12 -8.51 -2.37 -6.43
N HIS A 13 -8.30 -1.31 -5.67
CA HIS A 13 -9.17 -0.14 -5.67
C HIS A 13 -8.39 1.13 -6.01
N ILE A 14 -9.14 2.17 -6.36
CA ILE A 14 -8.57 3.48 -6.68
C ILE A 14 -9.07 4.47 -5.64
N GLU A 15 -8.13 5.13 -4.99
CA GLU A 15 -8.39 6.26 -4.11
C GLU A 15 -8.28 7.55 -4.90
N ILE A 16 -9.31 8.39 -4.78
CA ILE A 16 -9.33 9.71 -5.40
C ILE A 16 -9.13 10.74 -4.31
N GLY A 17 -8.04 11.47 -4.41
CA GLY A 17 -7.74 12.56 -3.49
C GLY A 17 -7.79 13.92 -4.17
N ARG A 18 -8.02 14.96 -3.39
CA ARG A 18 -8.02 16.35 -3.85
C ARG A 18 -7.02 17.15 -3.04
N SER A 19 -6.30 18.02 -3.74
CA SER A 19 -5.42 19.01 -3.11
C SER A 19 -5.97 20.42 -3.31
N PHE A 20 -5.95 21.21 -2.24
CA PHE A 20 -6.25 22.66 -2.29
C PHE A 20 -4.97 23.46 -2.44
N THR A 21 -4.04 22.98 -3.26
CA THR A 21 -2.78 23.66 -3.55
C THR A 21 -2.71 24.09 -5.01
N MET A 22 -1.82 25.03 -5.29
CA MET A 22 -1.49 25.38 -6.68
C MET A 22 -0.67 24.27 -7.31
N PRO A 23 -1.07 23.72 -8.47
CA PRO A 23 -0.33 22.66 -9.15
C PRO A 23 1.16 22.99 -9.40
N GLN A 24 1.45 24.23 -9.70
CA GLN A 24 2.82 24.68 -10.01
C GLN A 24 3.71 24.92 -8.79
N TYR A 25 3.15 25.00 -7.58
CA TYR A 25 3.88 25.32 -6.36
C TYR A 25 3.89 24.22 -5.31
N GLY A 26 3.23 23.10 -5.55
CA GLY A 26 3.07 22.04 -4.55
C GLY A 26 3.23 20.61 -5.07
N PHE A 27 3.72 19.74 -4.20
CA PHE A 27 3.71 18.28 -4.31
C PHE A 27 4.26 17.69 -5.61
N GLY A 28 5.51 17.97 -5.92
CA GLY A 28 6.24 17.24 -6.95
C GLY A 28 5.90 17.58 -8.39
N PHE A 29 5.08 18.57 -8.64
CA PHE A 29 4.87 19.05 -10.00
C PHE A 29 6.11 19.81 -10.48
N ASN A 30 6.67 19.31 -11.57
CA ASN A 30 7.71 20.04 -12.28
C ASN A 30 7.05 21.23 -13.00
N PRO A 31 7.45 22.48 -12.71
CA PRO A 31 6.91 23.66 -13.36
C PRO A 31 6.99 23.60 -14.89
N ASN A 32 8.01 22.96 -15.43
CA ASN A 32 8.19 22.82 -16.87
C ASN A 32 7.15 21.85 -17.49
N GLU A 33 6.75 20.81 -16.79
CA GLU A 33 5.70 19.91 -17.24
C GLU A 33 4.35 20.60 -17.23
N PHE A 34 4.04 21.35 -16.17
CA PHE A 34 2.82 22.14 -16.10
C PHE A 34 2.73 23.16 -17.25
N ASN A 35 3.80 23.88 -17.53
CA ASN A 35 3.87 24.80 -18.63
C ASN A 35 3.69 24.14 -20.01
N LYS A 36 4.25 22.95 -20.19
CA LYS A 36 4.11 22.15 -21.41
C LYS A 36 2.65 21.78 -21.70
N PHE A 37 1.90 21.42 -20.66
CA PHE A 37 0.51 21.01 -20.80
C PHE A 37 -0.46 22.19 -20.93
N PHE A 38 -0.25 23.26 -20.22
CA PHE A 38 -1.20 24.39 -20.16
C PHE A 38 -0.75 25.64 -20.94
N GLY A 39 0.44 25.60 -21.53
CA GLY A 39 1.00 26.77 -22.22
C GLY A 39 1.27 27.97 -21.29
N LEU A 40 1.33 27.70 -20.00
CA LEU A 40 1.48 28.72 -18.97
C LEU A 40 2.96 28.91 -18.60
N ARG A 41 3.34 30.12 -18.24
CA ARG A 41 4.64 30.39 -17.63
C ARG A 41 4.54 30.12 -16.12
N ALA A 42 5.19 29.10 -15.64
CA ALA A 42 5.34 28.90 -14.20
C ALA A 42 6.15 30.06 -13.59
N GLY A 43 5.72 30.55 -12.45
CA GLY A 43 6.44 31.59 -11.74
C GLY A 43 6.06 33.02 -12.16
N GLY A 44 4.85 33.21 -12.64
CA GLY A 44 4.29 34.55 -12.83
C GLY A 44 4.24 35.34 -11.51
N TYR A 45 4.20 36.63 -11.58
CA TYR A 45 4.01 37.53 -10.44
C TYR A 45 2.94 38.59 -10.75
N GLY A 46 2.46 39.29 -9.73
CA GLY A 46 1.44 40.34 -9.89
C GLY A 46 0.08 39.74 -10.33
N ASP A 47 -0.55 40.35 -11.31
CA ASP A 47 -1.90 39.97 -11.76
C ASP A 47 -1.93 38.61 -12.42
N SER A 48 -0.91 38.24 -13.17
CA SER A 48 -0.83 36.89 -13.78
C SER A 48 -0.82 35.79 -12.72
N LEU A 49 -0.11 35.97 -11.61
CA LEU A 49 -0.13 35.02 -10.49
C LEU A 49 -1.53 34.95 -9.85
N ARG A 50 -2.21 36.09 -9.67
CA ARG A 50 -3.56 36.11 -9.11
C ARG A 50 -4.56 35.35 -10.00
N ASP A 51 -4.47 35.53 -11.29
CA ASP A 51 -5.35 34.86 -12.26
C ASP A 51 -5.06 33.36 -12.31
N ASP A 52 -3.80 32.96 -12.26
CA ASP A 52 -3.41 31.55 -12.15
C ASP A 52 -3.94 30.91 -10.87
N VAL A 53 -3.82 31.61 -9.72
CA VAL A 53 -4.35 31.11 -8.45
C VAL A 53 -5.88 30.94 -8.54
N LYS A 54 -6.60 31.93 -9.06
CA LYS A 54 -8.07 31.81 -9.21
C LYS A 54 -8.48 30.65 -10.11
N LYS A 55 -7.72 30.37 -11.16
CA LYS A 55 -8.04 29.36 -12.15
C LYS A 55 -7.66 27.95 -11.72
N TYR A 56 -6.49 27.79 -11.10
CA TYR A 56 -5.91 26.46 -10.89
C TYR A 56 -5.87 26.03 -9.43
N TYR A 57 -6.12 26.92 -8.47
CA TYR A 57 -6.19 26.52 -7.06
C TYR A 57 -7.27 25.46 -6.83
N GLY A 58 -6.87 24.31 -6.32
CA GLY A 58 -7.77 23.20 -6.07
C GLY A 58 -8.32 22.49 -7.33
N SER A 59 -7.75 22.77 -8.52
CA SER A 59 -8.17 22.12 -9.77
C SER A 59 -7.51 20.77 -10.01
N THR A 60 -6.56 20.35 -9.17
CA THR A 60 -5.89 19.06 -9.29
C THR A 60 -6.49 18.02 -8.38
N ILE A 61 -6.58 16.81 -8.89
CA ILE A 61 -6.85 15.59 -8.14
C ILE A 61 -5.68 14.63 -8.35
N TYR A 62 -5.52 13.69 -7.44
CA TYR A 62 -4.63 12.56 -7.64
C TYR A 62 -5.41 11.26 -7.57
N LEU A 63 -4.94 10.28 -8.32
CA LEU A 63 -5.44 8.92 -8.34
C LEU A 63 -4.33 8.01 -7.79
N SER A 64 -4.66 7.21 -6.79
CA SER A 64 -3.74 6.26 -6.17
C SER A 64 -4.37 4.86 -6.21
N GLY A 65 -3.67 3.89 -6.76
CA GLY A 65 -4.12 2.51 -6.79
C GLY A 65 -3.56 1.73 -5.62
N ARG A 66 -4.40 0.94 -4.96
CA ARG A 66 -4.03 -0.01 -3.92
C ARG A 66 -4.40 -1.40 -4.39
N GLY A 67 -3.42 -2.25 -4.58
CA GLY A 67 -3.61 -3.61 -5.06
C GLY A 67 -3.16 -4.66 -4.05
N GLU A 68 -3.72 -5.84 -4.20
CA GLU A 68 -3.33 -6.99 -3.39
C GLU A 68 -2.08 -7.63 -3.98
N ALA A 69 -1.01 -7.75 -3.19
CA ALA A 69 0.14 -8.56 -3.52
C ALA A 69 -0.10 -10.03 -3.17
N ILE A 70 0.35 -10.94 -4.03
CA ILE A 70 0.25 -12.38 -3.78
C ILE A 70 1.34 -12.78 -2.78
N PRO A 71 0.99 -13.44 -1.66
CA PRO A 71 1.99 -13.98 -0.75
C PRO A 71 2.83 -15.05 -1.44
N LEU A 72 4.13 -14.82 -1.53
CA LEU A 72 5.09 -15.75 -2.13
C LEU A 72 6.05 -16.27 -1.06
N LYS A 73 6.40 -17.56 -1.13
CA LYS A 73 7.33 -18.18 -0.19
C LYS A 73 8.73 -17.58 -0.26
N GLU A 74 9.10 -17.03 -1.42
CA GLU A 74 10.36 -16.36 -1.68
C GLU A 74 10.44 -14.95 -1.05
N ASN A 75 9.29 -14.40 -0.68
CA ASN A 75 9.18 -13.14 0.06
C ASN A 75 9.16 -13.45 1.56
N TYR A 76 10.28 -13.28 2.24
CA TYR A 76 10.43 -13.61 3.65
C TYR A 76 11.37 -12.64 4.35
N TYR A 77 11.43 -12.73 5.65
CA TYR A 77 12.44 -12.06 6.47
C TYR A 77 13.19 -13.07 7.32
N GLU A 78 14.39 -12.68 7.69
CA GLU A 78 15.28 -13.46 8.56
C GLU A 78 16.05 -12.51 9.50
N ILE A 79 16.60 -13.04 10.58
CA ILE A 79 17.52 -12.27 11.41
C ILE A 79 18.81 -12.13 10.64
N ASP A 80 19.30 -10.88 10.51
CA ASP A 80 20.60 -10.63 9.89
C ASP A 80 21.73 -11.10 10.83
N PRO A 81 22.58 -12.06 10.41
CA PRO A 81 23.62 -12.57 11.29
C PRO A 81 24.77 -11.57 11.53
N ASP A 82 24.95 -10.61 10.63
CA ASP A 82 26.14 -9.75 10.59
C ASP A 82 25.84 -8.32 11.06
N THR A 83 24.58 -7.88 10.94
CA THR A 83 24.20 -6.49 11.23
C THR A 83 23.44 -6.40 12.55
N LYS A 84 23.88 -5.46 13.40
CA LYS A 84 23.21 -5.15 14.69
C LYS A 84 22.87 -3.67 14.75
N ASP A 85 21.84 -3.35 15.50
CA ASP A 85 21.51 -1.98 15.82
C ASP A 85 22.48 -1.36 16.83
N LYS A 86 22.25 -0.10 17.22
CA LYS A 86 23.09 0.63 18.19
C LYS A 86 23.08 0.02 19.60
N TYR A 87 22.18 -0.90 19.88
CA TYR A 87 22.07 -1.60 21.18
C TYR A 87 22.65 -3.01 21.12
N GLY A 88 23.20 -3.44 19.98
CA GLY A 88 23.74 -4.77 19.76
C GLY A 88 22.70 -5.84 19.44
N ILE A 89 21.47 -5.45 19.14
CA ILE A 89 20.38 -6.36 18.78
C ILE A 89 20.47 -6.64 17.27
N PRO A 90 20.45 -7.91 16.83
CA PRO A 90 20.40 -8.24 15.40
C PRO A 90 19.17 -7.63 14.72
N VAL A 91 19.39 -7.04 13.55
CA VAL A 91 18.30 -6.45 12.76
C VAL A 91 17.63 -7.50 11.87
N LEU A 92 16.46 -7.17 11.33
CA LEU A 92 15.78 -8.01 10.36
C LEU A 92 16.28 -7.71 8.95
N ARG A 93 16.52 -8.75 8.17
CA ARG A 93 16.80 -8.68 6.74
C ARG A 93 15.57 -9.13 5.98
N PHE A 94 15.01 -8.25 5.13
CA PHE A 94 13.85 -8.56 4.31
C PHE A 94 14.29 -8.94 2.90
N ARG A 95 13.73 -10.04 2.39
CA ARG A 95 13.86 -10.46 1.00
C ARG A 95 12.48 -10.36 0.36
N TYR A 96 12.29 -9.34 -0.47
CA TYR A 96 11.00 -9.05 -1.09
C TYR A 96 11.17 -8.63 -2.54
N LYS A 97 10.34 -9.19 -3.41
CA LYS A 97 10.28 -8.83 -4.84
C LYS A 97 8.83 -8.82 -5.29
N TRP A 98 8.50 -7.82 -6.09
CA TRP A 98 7.25 -7.82 -6.83
C TRP A 98 7.27 -8.90 -7.89
N SER A 99 6.14 -9.57 -8.10
CA SER A 99 5.96 -10.57 -9.16
C SER A 99 5.39 -9.93 -10.44
N ASP A 100 5.32 -10.69 -11.50
CA ASP A 100 4.66 -10.26 -12.74
C ASP A 100 3.19 -9.89 -12.53
N ASN A 101 2.54 -10.47 -11.52
CA ASN A 101 1.17 -10.16 -11.17
C ASN A 101 0.99 -8.70 -10.73
N GLU A 102 1.84 -8.23 -9.81
CA GLU A 102 1.79 -6.85 -9.33
C GLU A 102 2.13 -5.86 -10.44
N PHE A 103 3.07 -6.19 -11.33
CA PHE A 103 3.39 -5.36 -12.49
C PHE A 103 2.24 -5.26 -13.49
N LYS A 104 1.53 -6.34 -13.77
CA LYS A 104 0.33 -6.34 -14.63
C LYS A 104 -0.79 -5.51 -14.01
N GLN A 105 -0.99 -5.69 -12.71
CA GLN A 105 -1.98 -4.95 -11.94
C GLN A 105 -1.68 -3.45 -11.96
N ALA A 106 -0.44 -3.03 -11.72
CA ALA A 106 -0.02 -1.63 -11.76
C ALA A 106 -0.19 -1.02 -13.15
N LYS A 107 0.20 -1.75 -14.20
CA LYS A 107 -0.03 -1.30 -15.58
C LYS A 107 -1.51 -1.04 -15.83
N HIS A 108 -2.37 -1.96 -15.44
CA HIS A 108 -3.81 -1.81 -15.60
C HIS A 108 -4.37 -0.65 -14.77
N MET A 109 -3.85 -0.40 -13.57
CA MET A 109 -4.22 0.77 -12.77
C MET A 109 -3.95 2.07 -13.53
N HIS A 110 -2.76 2.21 -14.13
CA HIS A 110 -2.42 3.41 -14.89
C HIS A 110 -3.28 3.59 -16.14
N ASP A 111 -3.60 2.51 -16.85
CA ASP A 111 -4.54 2.55 -17.97
C ASP A 111 -5.92 3.07 -17.49
N THR A 112 -6.39 2.58 -16.35
CA THR A 112 -7.65 3.01 -15.74
C THR A 112 -7.60 4.46 -15.22
N PHE A 113 -6.47 4.92 -14.68
CA PHE A 113 -6.33 6.32 -14.24
C PHE A 113 -6.47 7.29 -15.40
N GLU A 114 -5.85 6.99 -16.54
CA GLU A 114 -5.99 7.80 -17.75
C GLU A 114 -7.44 7.83 -18.23
N GLU A 115 -8.10 6.67 -18.28
CA GLU A 115 -9.50 6.57 -18.66
C GLU A 115 -10.41 7.40 -17.76
N ILE A 116 -10.23 7.32 -16.44
CA ILE A 116 -10.96 8.12 -15.46
C ILE A 116 -10.69 9.61 -15.70
N ALA A 117 -9.42 10.01 -15.85
CA ALA A 117 -9.06 11.41 -16.05
C ALA A 117 -9.71 11.99 -17.31
N TYR A 118 -9.64 11.29 -18.43
CA TYR A 118 -10.26 11.74 -19.68
C TYR A 118 -11.79 11.79 -19.61
N ASN A 119 -12.43 10.79 -19.01
CA ASN A 119 -13.88 10.78 -18.83
C ASN A 119 -14.39 11.88 -17.91
N MET A 120 -13.55 12.35 -16.98
CA MET A 120 -13.83 13.52 -16.13
C MET A 120 -13.55 14.86 -16.84
N GLY A 121 -13.07 14.86 -18.07
CA GLY A 121 -12.63 16.08 -18.78
C GLY A 121 -11.31 16.63 -18.26
N GLY A 122 -10.55 15.84 -17.51
CA GLY A 122 -9.25 16.21 -16.97
C GLY A 122 -8.12 15.95 -17.95
N ILE A 123 -6.95 16.47 -17.60
CA ILE A 123 -5.70 16.26 -18.34
C ILE A 123 -4.73 15.53 -17.41
N PRO A 124 -4.27 14.31 -17.75
CA PRO A 124 -3.23 13.64 -16.99
C PRO A 124 -1.96 14.48 -16.94
N LEU A 125 -1.40 14.65 -15.75
CA LEU A 125 -0.14 15.36 -15.53
C LEU A 125 0.99 14.35 -15.31
N GLY A 126 2.16 14.65 -15.88
CA GLY A 126 3.32 13.77 -15.84
C GLY A 126 3.33 12.71 -16.93
N SER A 127 4.39 11.93 -16.98
CA SER A 127 4.53 10.80 -17.88
C SER A 127 3.96 9.53 -17.26
N LYS A 128 3.26 8.74 -18.08
CA LYS A 128 2.79 7.41 -17.65
C LYS A 128 3.98 6.51 -17.33
N PRO A 129 4.03 5.92 -16.14
CA PRO A 129 5.08 4.99 -15.81
C PRO A 129 5.11 3.77 -16.74
N THR A 130 6.30 3.30 -17.02
CA THR A 130 6.57 2.17 -17.92
C THR A 130 7.19 1.00 -17.16
N LYS A 131 7.47 -0.10 -17.86
CA LYS A 131 8.21 -1.22 -17.30
C LYS A 131 9.58 -0.82 -16.74
N LYS A 132 10.24 0.19 -17.31
CA LYS A 132 11.54 0.70 -16.83
C LYS A 132 11.43 1.32 -15.45
N ASP A 133 10.29 1.87 -15.12
CA ASP A 133 9.98 2.53 -13.84
C ASP A 133 9.16 1.60 -12.94
N ASN A 134 9.15 0.30 -13.19
CA ASN A 134 8.31 -0.69 -12.49
C ASN A 134 6.82 -0.29 -12.45
N TYR A 135 6.33 0.39 -13.49
CA TYR A 135 4.97 0.94 -13.54
C TYR A 135 4.61 1.80 -12.31
N GLY A 136 5.60 2.49 -11.72
CA GLY A 136 5.39 3.37 -10.57
C GLY A 136 5.04 2.65 -9.26
N ILE A 137 5.23 1.34 -9.16
CA ILE A 137 5.10 0.63 -7.88
C ILE A 137 6.23 1.09 -6.96
N SER A 138 5.90 1.44 -5.72
CA SER A 138 6.86 1.75 -4.67
C SER A 138 7.84 0.60 -4.46
N ALA A 139 9.08 0.91 -4.14
CA ALA A 139 10.03 -0.14 -3.79
C ALA A 139 9.56 -0.89 -2.52
N PRO A 140 9.93 -2.18 -2.38
CA PRO A 140 9.64 -2.91 -1.17
C PRO A 140 10.16 -2.18 0.08
N GLY A 141 9.32 -2.03 1.09
CA GLY A 141 9.64 -1.30 2.32
C GLY A 141 9.40 0.22 2.31
N GLU A 142 8.99 0.78 1.18
CA GLU A 142 8.66 2.21 1.06
C GLU A 142 7.19 2.53 1.39
N ILE A 143 6.36 1.52 1.54
CA ILE A 143 4.93 1.69 1.79
C ILE A 143 4.49 0.89 3.02
N ILE A 144 3.31 1.13 3.49
CA ILE A 144 2.68 0.51 4.64
C ILE A 144 1.77 -0.66 4.24
N HIS A 145 1.19 -1.34 5.22
CA HIS A 145 0.23 -2.45 5.09
C HIS A 145 0.89 -3.81 4.87
N GLU A 146 2.10 -3.99 5.37
CA GLU A 146 2.74 -5.30 5.41
C GLU A 146 1.97 -6.26 6.33
N VAL A 147 1.80 -7.49 5.87
CA VAL A 147 1.09 -8.55 6.60
C VAL A 147 1.81 -9.89 6.46
N GLY A 148 1.41 -10.89 7.24
CA GLY A 148 1.82 -12.27 7.05
C GLY A 148 3.15 -12.66 7.66
N THR A 149 3.80 -11.79 8.43
CA THR A 149 5.08 -12.11 9.09
C THR A 149 4.94 -13.20 10.15
N THR A 150 3.77 -13.32 10.79
CA THR A 150 3.42 -14.41 11.73
C THR A 150 2.09 -15.05 11.32
N ARG A 151 1.95 -15.38 10.04
CA ARG A 151 0.67 -15.84 9.47
C ARG A 151 0.00 -16.91 10.30
N MET A 152 -1.32 -16.80 10.45
CA MET A 152 -2.12 -17.78 11.17
C MET A 152 -2.38 -19.05 10.34
N GLY A 153 -2.63 -20.16 11.05
CA GLY A 153 -3.02 -21.42 10.45
C GLY A 153 -3.23 -22.51 11.49
N ASN A 154 -3.66 -23.67 11.02
CA ASN A 154 -3.92 -24.83 11.88
C ASN A 154 -2.71 -25.77 12.03
N ASP A 155 -1.74 -25.65 11.13
CA ASP A 155 -0.55 -26.50 11.11
C ASP A 155 0.68 -25.69 11.53
N PRO A 156 1.31 -26.00 12.67
CA PRO A 156 2.50 -25.29 13.16
C PRO A 156 3.71 -25.38 12.21
N LYS A 157 3.73 -26.35 11.27
CA LYS A 157 4.78 -26.43 10.25
C LYS A 157 4.65 -25.36 9.17
N ASN A 158 3.45 -24.79 8.99
CA ASN A 158 3.12 -23.86 7.93
C ASN A 158 2.57 -22.53 8.44
N SER A 159 2.50 -22.34 9.76
CA SER A 159 1.98 -21.14 10.40
C SER A 159 2.70 -20.84 11.71
N VAL A 160 2.65 -19.61 12.15
CA VAL A 160 3.31 -19.16 13.38
C VAL A 160 2.30 -19.06 14.53
N VAL A 161 1.08 -18.62 14.24
CA VAL A 161 0.00 -18.49 15.23
C VAL A 161 -1.22 -19.32 14.80
N ASN A 162 -2.02 -19.71 15.80
CA ASN A 162 -3.27 -20.41 15.57
C ASN A 162 -4.43 -19.43 15.25
N LYS A 163 -5.66 -19.95 15.10
CA LYS A 163 -6.86 -19.16 14.79
C LYS A 163 -7.21 -18.08 15.83
N TYR A 164 -6.66 -18.11 17.01
CA TYR A 164 -6.80 -17.10 18.06
C TYR A 164 -5.56 -16.23 18.21
N GLU A 165 -4.70 -16.19 17.20
CA GLU A 165 -3.50 -15.35 17.17
C GLU A 165 -2.48 -15.70 18.25
N ARG A 166 -2.60 -16.87 18.90
CA ARG A 166 -1.65 -17.41 19.86
C ARG A 166 -0.53 -18.13 19.12
N LEU A 167 0.71 -17.93 19.53
CA LEU A 167 1.86 -18.68 19.04
C LEU A 167 1.64 -20.20 19.21
N HIS A 168 2.10 -20.99 18.27
CA HIS A 168 2.06 -22.44 18.39
C HIS A 168 3.06 -22.96 19.44
N ASP A 169 4.21 -22.28 19.56
CA ASP A 169 5.33 -22.74 20.40
C ASP A 169 5.30 -22.12 21.81
N VAL A 170 4.50 -21.08 22.03
CA VAL A 170 4.44 -20.34 23.31
C VAL A 170 2.99 -20.05 23.69
N ASP A 171 2.53 -20.67 24.75
CA ASP A 171 1.11 -20.69 25.10
C ASP A 171 0.53 -19.38 25.62
N ASN A 172 1.35 -18.47 26.09
CA ASN A 172 0.94 -17.21 26.70
C ASN A 172 1.29 -15.97 25.85
N VAL A 173 1.64 -16.14 24.57
CA VAL A 173 1.97 -15.04 23.66
C VAL A 173 0.98 -14.99 22.51
N TYR A 174 0.42 -13.81 22.30
CA TYR A 174 -0.55 -13.51 21.25
C TYR A 174 -0.05 -12.36 20.38
N ILE A 175 -0.26 -12.45 19.07
CA ILE A 175 0.12 -11.43 18.10
C ILE A 175 -1.17 -10.82 17.54
N VAL A 176 -1.45 -9.56 17.86
CA VAL A 176 -2.75 -8.91 17.62
C VAL A 176 -2.68 -7.70 16.67
N ASP A 177 -1.76 -7.75 15.74
CA ASP A 177 -1.58 -6.77 14.66
C ASP A 177 -1.90 -7.36 13.28
N ALA A 178 -1.32 -6.84 12.19
CA ALA A 178 -1.52 -7.37 10.85
C ALA A 178 -0.64 -8.60 10.52
N ALA A 179 0.33 -8.93 11.36
CA ALA A 179 1.26 -10.03 11.09
C ALA A 179 0.58 -11.41 10.98
N PRO A 180 -0.51 -11.74 11.72
CA PRO A 180 -1.27 -12.98 11.56
C PRO A 180 -2.01 -13.17 10.25
N PHE A 181 -2.20 -12.13 9.44
CA PHE A 181 -2.95 -12.24 8.18
C PHE A 181 -2.26 -13.19 7.21
N VAL A 182 -3.04 -14.03 6.53
CA VAL A 182 -2.54 -14.97 5.53
C VAL A 182 -2.47 -14.34 4.13
N SER A 183 -3.20 -13.27 3.92
CA SER A 183 -3.17 -12.41 2.74
C SER A 183 -3.74 -11.05 3.11
N GLN A 184 -3.39 -10.04 2.35
CA GLN A 184 -3.96 -8.70 2.47
C GLN A 184 -4.80 -8.42 1.24
N ALA A 185 -6.09 -8.12 1.44
CA ALA A 185 -6.91 -7.55 0.39
C ALA A 185 -6.43 -6.14 0.01
N ASP A 186 -6.97 -5.61 -1.06
CA ASP A 186 -6.68 -4.25 -1.53
C ASP A 186 -7.16 -3.11 -0.59
N LYS A 187 -7.69 -3.45 0.59
CA LYS A 187 -8.26 -2.48 1.57
C LYS A 187 -7.32 -2.22 2.74
N ASN A 188 -7.54 -1.07 3.38
CA ASN A 188 -6.83 -0.69 4.60
C ASN A 188 -7.11 -1.72 5.72
N PRO A 189 -6.08 -2.27 6.41
CA PRO A 189 -6.25 -3.45 7.27
C PRO A 189 -6.75 -3.14 8.69
N THR A 190 -6.73 -1.88 9.16
CA THR A 190 -6.90 -1.52 10.56
C THR A 190 -8.18 -2.04 11.19
N TRP A 191 -9.31 -1.95 10.50
CA TRP A 191 -10.59 -2.44 11.02
C TRP A 191 -10.60 -3.97 11.20
N THR A 192 -9.96 -4.69 10.31
CA THR A 192 -9.81 -6.15 10.43
C THR A 192 -8.88 -6.50 11.59
N ILE A 193 -7.78 -5.76 11.76
CA ILE A 193 -6.87 -5.90 12.91
C ILE A 193 -7.66 -5.71 14.23
N MET A 194 -8.44 -4.64 14.33
CA MET A 194 -9.24 -4.37 15.53
C MET A 194 -10.27 -5.47 15.81
N ALA A 195 -10.94 -5.97 14.78
CA ALA A 195 -11.92 -7.05 14.94
C ALA A 195 -11.27 -8.37 15.40
N LEU A 196 -10.11 -8.72 14.84
CA LEU A 196 -9.37 -9.91 15.24
C LEU A 196 -8.80 -9.77 16.66
N SER A 197 -8.21 -8.62 16.98
CA SER A 197 -7.71 -8.31 18.32
C SER A 197 -8.82 -8.38 19.38
N TRP A 198 -10.02 -7.87 19.07
CA TRP A 198 -11.18 -7.99 19.95
C TRP A 198 -11.56 -9.46 20.19
N ARG A 199 -11.69 -10.24 19.13
CA ARG A 199 -11.99 -11.69 19.21
C ARG A 199 -10.95 -12.43 20.07
N THR A 200 -9.68 -12.12 19.89
CA THR A 200 -8.59 -12.71 20.66
C THR A 200 -8.64 -12.32 22.12
N SER A 201 -8.94 -11.05 22.43
CA SER A 201 -9.12 -10.58 23.80
C SER A 201 -10.30 -11.30 24.50
N GLU A 202 -11.42 -11.48 23.82
CA GLU A 202 -12.55 -12.26 24.38
C GLU A 202 -12.17 -13.73 24.63
N HIS A 203 -11.36 -14.32 23.74
CA HIS A 203 -10.85 -15.68 23.93
C HIS A 203 -9.94 -15.76 25.16
N ILE A 204 -8.99 -14.85 25.31
CA ILE A 204 -8.10 -14.78 26.48
C ILE A 204 -8.90 -14.70 27.78
N ILE A 205 -9.89 -13.81 27.85
CA ILE A 205 -10.76 -13.66 29.03
C ILE A 205 -11.50 -14.97 29.36
N LYS A 206 -11.98 -15.68 28.35
CA LYS A 206 -12.67 -16.97 28.53
C LYS A 206 -11.73 -18.04 29.06
N GLU A 207 -10.50 -18.12 28.53
CA GLU A 207 -9.52 -19.13 28.96
C GLU A 207 -8.95 -18.82 30.34
N LEU A 208 -8.73 -17.55 30.68
CA LEU A 208 -8.37 -17.14 32.06
C LEU A 208 -9.43 -17.54 33.08
N LYS A 209 -10.72 -17.34 32.80
CA LYS A 209 -11.80 -17.76 33.66
C LYS A 209 -11.86 -19.27 33.88
N LYS A 210 -11.36 -20.06 32.95
CA LYS A 210 -11.27 -21.52 33.02
C LYS A 210 -9.95 -22.00 33.64
N GLN A 211 -9.02 -21.08 33.93
CA GLN A 211 -7.66 -21.37 34.38
C GLN A 211 -6.84 -22.22 33.38
N ASN A 212 -7.07 -21.99 32.09
CA ASN A 212 -6.37 -22.68 31.00
C ASN A 212 -5.10 -21.93 30.54
N ILE A 213 -4.95 -20.67 30.94
CA ILE A 213 -3.79 -19.79 30.68
C ILE A 213 -3.53 -18.93 31.89
#